data_b71595c37cbcb90ef32663597d036af2
#
_entry.id   b71595c37cbcb90ef32663597d036af2
#
_cell.length_a   1.000
_cell.length_b   1.000
_cell.length_c   1.000
_cell.angle_alpha   90.00
_cell.angle_beta   90.00
_cell.angle_gamma   90.00
#
_symmetry.space_group_name_H-M   'P 1'
#
loop_
_entity.id
_entity.type
_entity.pdbx_description
1 polymer ?
#
loop_
_entity_poly.entity_id
_entity_poly.type
_entity_poly.pdbx_seq_one_letter_code
_entity_poly.pdbx_strand_id
1 'polypeptide(L)'
;MGKARIWKRIILWMLAGIILAAAAAIAADRWISWKTAPYIYENINDLPPSEVGMVLGTAKYYKNGTINQYYRYRIQGAVNAYNSGKVKYLLLSGDNAQHSYNEPSTMRKDLVNAGIPASKIVLDFAGFRTLDSVVRT
;
A
#
# COMPACT_ATOMS: atom_id res chain seq x y z
N MET A 1 16.86 -53.00 -4.94
CA MET A 1 17.05 -51.92 -5.96
C MET A 1 15.79 -51.08 -6.31
N GLY A 2 14.58 -51.46 -5.94
CA GLY A 2 13.33 -50.74 -6.28
C GLY A 2 13.09 -49.44 -5.51
N LYS A 3 13.33 -49.42 -4.19
CA LYS A 3 13.04 -48.29 -3.30
C LYS A 3 13.78 -46.99 -3.71
N ALA A 4 15.07 -47.06 -4.02
CA ALA A 4 15.84 -45.88 -4.42
C ALA A 4 15.36 -45.24 -5.74
N ARG A 5 14.84 -46.04 -6.67
CA ARG A 5 14.27 -45.55 -7.93
C ARG A 5 12.93 -44.84 -7.71
N ILE A 6 12.11 -45.30 -6.76
CA ILE A 6 10.84 -44.68 -6.38
C ILE A 6 11.11 -43.34 -5.71
N TRP A 7 12.03 -43.28 -4.76
CA TRP A 7 12.40 -42.05 -4.09
C TRP A 7 12.95 -40.99 -5.05
N LYS A 8 13.80 -41.37 -6.01
CA LYS A 8 14.27 -40.45 -7.07
C LYS A 8 13.13 -39.90 -7.90
N ARG A 9 12.13 -40.70 -8.26
CA ARG A 9 10.94 -40.22 -8.97
C ARG A 9 10.09 -39.26 -8.14
N ILE A 10 9.88 -39.55 -6.88
CA ILE A 10 9.15 -38.67 -5.95
C ILE A 10 9.86 -37.31 -5.85
N ILE A 11 11.16 -37.31 -5.63
CA ILE A 11 11.95 -36.07 -5.56
C ILE A 11 11.87 -35.28 -6.87
N LEU A 12 11.95 -35.96 -8.02
CA LEU A 12 11.85 -35.32 -9.32
C LEU A 12 10.48 -34.66 -9.50
N TRP A 13 9.38 -35.35 -9.14
CA TRP A 13 8.03 -34.78 -9.21
C TRP A 13 7.82 -33.63 -8.23
N MET A 14 8.38 -33.69 -7.03
CA MET A 14 8.33 -32.56 -6.08
C MET A 14 9.11 -31.35 -6.63
N LEU A 15 10.30 -31.54 -7.18
CA LEU A 15 11.08 -30.48 -7.81
C LEU A 15 10.33 -29.85 -9.00
N ALA A 16 9.75 -30.69 -9.85
CA ALA A 16 8.93 -30.20 -10.98
C ALA A 16 7.71 -29.40 -10.50
N GLY A 17 7.05 -29.84 -9.41
CA GLY A 17 5.94 -29.11 -8.80
C GLY A 17 6.36 -27.75 -8.23
N ILE A 18 7.51 -27.67 -7.57
CA ILE A 18 8.07 -26.43 -7.03
C ILE A 18 8.42 -25.46 -8.18
N ILE A 19 9.05 -25.96 -9.23
CA ILE A 19 9.42 -25.14 -10.40
C ILE A 19 8.15 -24.59 -11.09
N LEU A 20 7.13 -25.45 -11.26
CA LEU A 20 5.87 -25.03 -11.86
C LEU A 20 5.16 -23.97 -11.01
N ALA A 21 5.12 -24.15 -9.70
CA ALA A 21 4.54 -23.17 -8.76
C ALA A 21 5.30 -21.83 -8.81
N ALA A 22 6.62 -21.86 -8.83
CA ALA A 22 7.45 -20.66 -8.98
C ALA A 22 7.21 -19.96 -10.33
N ALA A 23 7.15 -20.71 -11.41
CA ALA A 23 6.85 -20.17 -12.73
C ALA A 23 5.45 -19.51 -12.78
N ALA A 24 4.44 -20.16 -12.19
CA ALA A 24 3.09 -19.61 -12.09
C ALA A 24 3.06 -18.31 -11.26
N ALA A 25 3.77 -18.26 -10.14
CA ALA A 25 3.87 -17.05 -9.33
C ALA A 25 4.53 -15.89 -10.09
N ILE A 26 5.63 -16.17 -10.80
CA ILE A 26 6.31 -15.16 -11.63
C ILE A 26 5.39 -14.68 -12.77
N ALA A 27 4.69 -15.60 -13.42
CA ALA A 27 3.77 -15.25 -14.51
C ALA A 27 2.62 -14.37 -13.99
N ALA A 28 2.04 -14.69 -12.84
CA ALA A 28 1.01 -13.90 -12.20
C ALA A 28 1.52 -12.49 -11.82
N ASP A 29 2.72 -12.39 -11.23
CA ASP A 29 3.37 -11.11 -10.89
C ASP A 29 3.57 -10.24 -12.14
N ARG A 30 4.11 -10.82 -13.23
CA ARG A 30 4.31 -10.11 -14.50
C ARG A 30 3.00 -9.64 -15.13
N TRP A 31 1.99 -10.49 -15.09
CA TRP A 31 0.67 -10.16 -15.62
C TRP A 31 0.01 -9.01 -14.84
N ILE A 32 0.05 -9.06 -13.50
CA ILE A 32 -0.47 -7.99 -12.64
C ILE A 32 0.29 -6.70 -12.91
N SER A 33 1.63 -6.75 -12.89
CA SER A 33 2.48 -5.57 -13.12
C SER A 33 2.19 -4.93 -14.48
N TRP A 34 2.05 -5.73 -15.53
CA TRP A 34 1.70 -5.24 -16.86
C TRP A 34 0.31 -4.59 -16.91
N LYS A 35 -0.68 -5.19 -16.24
CA LYS A 35 -2.05 -4.67 -16.18
C LYS A 35 -2.14 -3.38 -15.37
N THR A 36 -1.34 -3.23 -14.31
CA THR A 36 -1.41 -2.07 -13.40
C THR A 36 -0.48 -0.94 -13.80
N ALA A 37 0.57 -1.19 -14.60
CA ALA A 37 1.54 -0.18 -15.02
C ALA A 37 0.91 1.13 -15.53
N PRO A 38 -0.16 1.14 -16.35
CA PRO A 38 -0.79 2.37 -16.83
C PRO A 38 -1.43 3.24 -15.73
N TYR A 39 -1.63 2.68 -14.53
CA TYR A 39 -2.26 3.36 -13.38
C TYR A 39 -1.27 3.76 -12.29
N ILE A 40 0.03 3.55 -12.53
CA ILE A 40 1.11 3.92 -11.62
C ILE A 40 1.80 5.17 -12.17
N TYR A 41 1.76 6.26 -11.41
CA TYR A 41 2.32 7.55 -11.79
C TYR A 41 3.50 7.87 -10.89
N GLU A 42 4.67 8.05 -11.46
CA GLU A 42 5.89 8.47 -10.75
C GLU A 42 6.01 9.99 -10.63
N ASN A 43 5.42 10.70 -11.60
CA ASN A 43 5.43 12.15 -11.61
C ASN A 43 4.02 12.69 -11.31
N ILE A 44 3.95 13.64 -10.40
CA ILE A 44 2.69 14.28 -10.00
C ILE A 44 1.99 14.99 -11.17
N ASN A 45 2.73 15.45 -12.16
CA ASN A 45 2.16 16.14 -13.32
C ASN A 45 1.35 15.19 -14.21
N ASP A 46 1.73 13.92 -14.26
CA ASP A 46 1.09 12.89 -15.08
C ASP A 46 -0.16 12.31 -14.40
N LEU A 47 -0.31 12.54 -13.09
CA LEU A 47 -1.46 12.08 -12.33
C LEU A 47 -2.75 12.75 -12.83
N PRO A 48 -3.79 12.00 -13.24
CA PRO A 48 -5.07 12.58 -13.61
C PRO A 48 -5.74 13.24 -12.39
N PRO A 49 -6.47 14.35 -12.57
CA PRO A 49 -7.23 14.95 -11.48
C PRO A 49 -8.29 13.98 -10.94
N SER A 50 -8.41 13.92 -9.62
CA SER A 50 -9.41 13.12 -8.91
C SER A 50 -10.08 13.97 -7.85
N GLU A 51 -11.30 13.62 -7.48
CA GLU A 51 -11.98 14.32 -6.41
C GLU A 51 -11.37 13.98 -5.04
N VAL A 52 -11.05 12.71 -4.82
CA VAL A 52 -10.51 12.19 -3.56
C VAL A 52 -9.18 11.49 -3.81
N GLY A 53 -8.19 11.82 -3.00
CA GLY A 53 -6.94 11.08 -2.89
C GLY A 53 -6.92 10.25 -1.60
N MET A 54 -6.85 8.93 -1.72
CA MET A 54 -6.73 8.05 -0.56
C MET A 54 -5.27 7.95 -0.13
N VAL A 55 -5.02 8.14 1.17
CA VAL A 55 -3.70 7.96 1.80
C VAL A 55 -3.79 6.79 2.78
N LEU A 56 -3.11 5.70 2.46
CA LEU A 56 -3.09 4.52 3.32
C LEU A 56 -2.19 4.76 4.55
N GLY A 57 -2.66 4.33 5.72
CA GLY A 57 -1.96 4.46 6.97
C GLY A 57 -0.69 3.59 7.08
N THR A 58 0.20 4.02 7.93
CA THR A 58 1.36 3.26 8.42
C THR A 58 1.88 3.93 9.68
N ALA A 59 2.57 3.18 10.53
CA ALA A 59 3.14 3.72 11.77
C ALA A 59 4.13 4.87 11.48
N LYS A 60 3.98 5.99 12.20
CA LYS A 60 4.86 7.17 12.07
C LYS A 60 6.29 6.89 12.52
N TYR A 61 6.46 6.05 13.52
CA TYR A 61 7.76 5.70 14.10
C TYR A 61 8.00 4.21 14.06
N TYR A 62 9.22 3.81 13.84
CA TYR A 62 9.68 2.45 14.07
C TYR A 62 9.77 2.16 15.58
N LYS A 63 9.89 0.88 15.97
CA LYS A 63 10.03 0.46 17.38
C LYS A 63 11.24 1.10 18.09
N ASN A 64 12.27 1.48 17.35
CA ASN A 64 13.47 2.17 17.86
C ASN A 64 13.29 3.70 17.99
N GLY A 65 12.07 4.24 17.77
CA GLY A 65 11.77 5.67 17.88
C GLY A 65 12.16 6.52 16.65
N THR A 66 12.77 5.95 15.62
CA THR A 66 13.10 6.70 14.40
C THR A 66 11.87 6.87 13.51
N ILE A 67 11.83 7.98 12.75
CA ILE A 67 10.73 8.24 11.82
C ILE A 67 10.72 7.20 10.70
N ASN A 68 9.55 6.64 10.46
CA ASN A 68 9.31 5.74 9.35
C ASN A 68 9.32 6.52 8.04
N GLN A 69 10.26 6.19 7.15
CA GLN A 69 10.39 6.87 5.86
C GLN A 69 9.18 6.68 4.96
N TYR A 70 8.51 5.51 5.01
CA TYR A 70 7.26 5.28 4.27
C TYR A 70 6.15 6.22 4.73
N TYR A 71 6.04 6.48 6.03
CA TYR A 71 5.12 7.47 6.58
C TYR A 71 5.42 8.86 6.00
N ARG A 72 6.68 9.29 6.10
CA ARG A 72 7.11 10.61 5.63
C ARG A 72 6.82 10.82 4.15
N TYR A 73 7.14 9.83 3.30
CA TYR A 73 6.87 9.92 1.87
C TYR A 73 5.38 9.91 1.54
N ARG A 74 4.54 9.19 2.28
CA ARG A 74 3.08 9.23 2.10
C ARG A 74 2.51 10.61 2.43
N ILE A 75 2.91 11.21 3.54
CA ILE A 75 2.49 12.57 3.91
C ILE A 75 2.95 13.58 2.84
N GLN A 76 4.22 13.50 2.41
CA GLN A 76 4.74 14.38 1.36
C GLN A 76 4.00 14.19 0.03
N GLY A 77 3.71 12.96 -0.36
CA GLY A 77 2.94 12.67 -1.57
C GLY A 77 1.53 13.24 -1.52
N ALA A 78 0.86 13.12 -0.36
CA ALA A 78 -0.47 13.69 -0.14
C ALA A 78 -0.46 15.23 -0.23
N VAL A 79 0.53 15.88 0.38
CA VAL A 79 0.74 17.34 0.29
C VAL A 79 0.96 17.78 -1.15
N ASN A 80 1.82 17.08 -1.86
CA ASN A 80 2.12 17.39 -3.27
C ASN A 80 0.87 17.25 -4.15
N ALA A 81 0.10 16.16 -3.98
CA ALA A 81 -1.13 15.92 -4.74
C ALA A 81 -2.20 16.98 -4.48
N TYR A 82 -2.36 17.41 -3.23
CA TYR A 82 -3.29 18.47 -2.87
C TYR A 82 -2.84 19.82 -3.41
N ASN A 83 -1.60 20.23 -3.19
CA ASN A 83 -1.08 21.53 -3.59
C ASN A 83 -0.98 21.71 -5.12
N SER A 84 -0.77 20.61 -5.85
CA SER A 84 -0.82 20.62 -7.33
C SER A 84 -2.24 20.59 -7.90
N GLY A 85 -3.27 20.60 -7.05
CA GLY A 85 -4.68 20.58 -7.48
C GLY A 85 -5.13 19.25 -8.08
N LYS A 86 -4.33 18.17 -7.91
CA LYS A 86 -4.65 16.84 -8.44
C LYS A 86 -5.74 16.14 -7.63
N VAL A 87 -5.91 16.53 -6.35
CA VAL A 87 -7.01 16.04 -5.50
C VAL A 87 -7.66 17.20 -4.74
N LYS A 88 -8.97 17.11 -4.53
CA LYS A 88 -9.74 18.12 -3.78
C LYS A 88 -9.87 17.77 -2.30
N TYR A 89 -9.93 16.49 -1.98
CA TYR A 89 -10.07 15.94 -0.64
C TYR A 89 -9.05 14.83 -0.42
N LEU A 90 -8.66 14.64 0.84
CA LEU A 90 -7.79 13.54 1.27
C LEU A 90 -8.58 12.62 2.20
N LEU A 91 -8.66 11.34 1.87
CA LEU A 91 -9.20 10.28 2.71
C LEU A 91 -8.03 9.54 3.37
N LEU A 92 -7.91 9.65 4.68
CA LEU A 92 -6.86 8.98 5.45
C LEU A 92 -7.43 7.67 6.00
N SER A 93 -7.02 6.56 5.45
CA SER A 93 -7.48 5.24 5.86
C SER A 93 -6.37 4.50 6.58
N GLY A 94 -6.61 4.09 7.83
CA GLY A 94 -5.62 3.44 8.67
C GLY A 94 -6.23 2.67 9.83
N ASP A 95 -5.36 1.99 10.57
CA ASP A 95 -5.73 1.18 11.72
C ASP A 95 -5.94 2.05 12.98
N ASN A 96 -6.95 1.70 13.75
CA ASN A 96 -7.29 2.25 15.06
C ASN A 96 -7.32 1.17 16.16
N ALA A 97 -6.72 0.00 15.93
CA ALA A 97 -6.77 -1.12 16.88
C ALA A 97 -6.00 -0.87 18.18
N GLN A 98 -5.06 0.06 18.21
CA GLN A 98 -4.32 0.43 19.41
C GLN A 98 -4.86 1.72 20.01
N HIS A 99 -5.38 1.67 21.25
CA HIS A 99 -5.86 2.85 21.99
C HIS A 99 -4.81 3.96 22.15
N SER A 100 -3.52 3.61 22.14
CA SER A 100 -2.41 4.56 22.30
C SER A 100 -1.95 5.22 21.01
N TYR A 101 -2.34 4.69 19.83
CA TYR A 101 -1.88 5.19 18.54
C TYR A 101 -2.95 5.03 17.45
N ASN A 102 -3.42 6.16 16.96
CA ASN A 102 -4.42 6.27 15.92
C ASN A 102 -3.77 6.83 14.64
N GLU A 103 -3.61 5.98 13.62
CA GLU A 103 -2.91 6.36 12.38
C GLU A 103 -3.60 7.50 11.65
N PRO A 104 -4.91 7.44 11.32
CA PRO A 104 -5.59 8.53 10.61
C PRO A 104 -5.51 9.87 11.33
N SER A 105 -5.67 9.88 12.66
CA SER A 105 -5.60 11.11 13.45
C SER A 105 -4.19 11.71 13.47
N THR A 106 -3.16 10.87 13.53
CA THR A 106 -1.76 11.29 13.47
C THR A 106 -1.43 11.89 12.10
N MET A 107 -1.85 11.24 11.03
CA MET A 107 -1.69 11.72 9.66
C MET A 107 -2.41 13.05 9.43
N ARG A 108 -3.66 13.18 9.92
CA ARG A 108 -4.41 14.45 9.84
C ARG A 108 -3.67 15.60 10.50
N LYS A 109 -3.12 15.37 11.71
CA LYS A 109 -2.35 16.40 12.41
C LYS A 109 -1.14 16.87 11.59
N ASP A 110 -0.40 15.95 10.99
CA ASP A 110 0.78 16.29 10.20
C ASP A 110 0.39 16.99 8.87
N LEU A 111 -0.70 16.60 8.21
CA LEU A 111 -1.19 17.27 7.02
C LEU A 111 -1.72 18.67 7.29
N VAL A 112 -2.43 18.88 8.41
CA VAL A 112 -2.87 20.21 8.84
C VAL A 112 -1.68 21.10 9.16
N ASN A 113 -0.66 20.57 9.82
CA ASN A 113 0.60 21.30 10.09
C ASN A 113 1.35 21.64 8.77
N ALA A 114 1.17 20.86 7.73
CA ALA A 114 1.70 21.12 6.39
C ALA A 114 0.84 22.10 5.55
N GLY A 115 -0.22 22.68 6.16
CA GLY A 115 -1.06 23.72 5.55
C GLY A 115 -2.32 23.23 4.84
N ILE A 116 -2.67 21.95 4.92
CA ILE A 116 -3.91 21.43 4.33
C ILE A 116 -5.10 21.73 5.26
N PRO A 117 -6.17 22.37 4.77
CA PRO A 117 -7.34 22.68 5.59
C PRO A 117 -7.98 21.41 6.16
N ALA A 118 -8.30 21.41 7.46
CA ALA A 118 -8.90 20.26 8.14
C ALA A 118 -10.23 19.83 7.53
N SER A 119 -10.98 20.76 6.89
CA SER A 119 -12.23 20.51 6.16
C SER A 119 -12.05 19.70 4.87
N LYS A 120 -10.82 19.58 4.38
CA LYS A 120 -10.46 18.81 3.19
C LYS A 120 -9.93 17.40 3.52
N ILE A 121 -9.93 17.02 4.79
CA ILE A 121 -9.41 15.75 5.27
C ILE A 121 -10.53 14.94 5.90
N VAL A 122 -10.77 13.75 5.37
CA VAL A 122 -11.73 12.77 5.89
C VAL A 122 -10.94 11.62 6.52
N LEU A 123 -11.43 11.08 7.64
CA LEU A 123 -10.77 9.97 8.35
C LEU A 123 -11.59 8.69 8.20
N ASP A 124 -10.91 7.61 7.82
CA ASP A 124 -11.41 6.24 7.85
C ASP A 124 -10.60 5.41 8.84
N PHE A 125 -11.26 4.99 9.92
CA PHE A 125 -10.65 4.25 11.04
C PHE A 125 -10.75 2.74 10.90
N ALA A 126 -11.32 2.24 9.82
CA ALA A 126 -11.52 0.81 9.60
C ALA A 126 -10.61 0.25 8.48
N GLY A 127 -9.50 0.91 8.21
CA GLY A 127 -8.49 0.52 7.23
C GLY A 127 -7.55 -0.58 7.72
N PHE A 128 -8.09 -1.73 8.15
CA PHE A 128 -7.29 -2.88 8.62
C PHE A 128 -6.52 -3.57 7.50
N ARG A 129 -7.05 -3.54 6.29
CA ARG A 129 -6.45 -4.08 5.07
C ARG A 129 -6.65 -3.11 3.92
N THR A 130 -5.70 -3.06 2.99
CA THR A 130 -5.79 -2.21 1.79
C THR A 130 -7.07 -2.45 0.99
N LEU A 131 -7.49 -3.72 0.86
CA LEU A 131 -8.72 -4.07 0.15
C LEU A 131 -9.96 -3.48 0.82
N ASP A 132 -10.04 -3.53 2.16
CA ASP A 132 -11.17 -2.97 2.91
C ASP A 132 -11.28 -1.46 2.72
N SER A 133 -10.16 -0.76 2.64
CA SER A 133 -10.09 0.68 2.38
C SER A 133 -10.59 1.02 0.98
N VAL A 134 -10.13 0.28 -0.04
CA VAL A 134 -10.48 0.52 -1.45
C VAL A 134 -11.97 0.22 -1.73
N VAL A 135 -12.53 -0.85 -1.14
CA VAL A 135 -13.93 -1.24 -1.37
C VAL A 135 -14.94 -0.26 -0.74
N ARG A 136 -14.52 0.47 0.32
CA ARG A 136 -15.38 1.45 1.01
C ARG A 136 -15.31 2.88 0.44
N THR A 137 -14.40 3.12 -0.47
CA THR A 137 -14.23 4.40 -1.13
C THR A 137 -15.10 4.51 -2.37
#